data_78ed6fae9d6dadec72bf7efc2996148c
#
_entry.id   78ed6fae9d6dadec72bf7efc2996148c
#
_cell.length_a   1.000
_cell.length_b   1.000
_cell.length_c   1.000
_cell.angle_alpha   90.00
_cell.angle_beta   90.00
_cell.angle_gamma   90.00
#
_symmetry.space_group_name_H-M   'P 1'
#
loop_
_entity.id
_entity.type
_entity.pdbx_description
1 polymer ?
#
loop_
_entity_poly.entity_id
_entity_poly.type
_entity_poly.pdbx_seq_one_letter_code
_entity_poly.pdbx_strand_id
1 'polypeptide(L)'
;MNNLYVHLSPRLQKAAEMLEGYHTVADIGCDHGRLSAALLQKNLCRTIIATDISADSLRKAKQLITHIGLADRASFRQGNGLSVIEDNECDAIAILGMGGTLMRQILENEILPLKGAKAAVFQPMRAQAEIRRYLHDNCYHIIEDSIIREDNRLYQIFCAEKKDTLQSIPDEWPVSFFDIGYMSYVQKDPNLPSLIQLQMNLYQLKLTETKGTEGEARIMEKIKALRQIQDRLG
;
A
#
# COMPACT_ATOMS: atom_id res chain seq x y z
N MET A 1 -26.53 21.11 12.67
CA MET A 1 -25.60 19.99 12.92
C MET A 1 -24.29 20.34 12.24
N ASN A 2 -23.19 20.51 12.99
CA ASN A 2 -21.89 20.71 12.37
C ASN A 2 -21.51 19.43 11.61
N ASN A 3 -21.57 19.50 10.29
CA ASN A 3 -21.17 18.38 9.45
C ASN A 3 -19.63 18.27 9.54
N LEU A 4 -19.13 17.39 10.41
CA LEU A 4 -17.70 17.11 10.51
C LEU A 4 -17.20 16.56 9.19
N TYR A 5 -16.42 17.35 8.45
CA TYR A 5 -15.81 16.87 7.22
C TYR A 5 -14.48 16.16 7.55
N VAL A 6 -14.34 14.91 7.09
CA VAL A 6 -13.13 14.11 7.33
C VAL A 6 -12.07 14.46 6.31
N HIS A 7 -11.07 15.25 6.74
CA HIS A 7 -9.92 15.56 5.92
C HIS A 7 -8.91 14.41 5.91
N LEU A 8 -8.52 13.98 4.73
CA LEU A 8 -7.45 13.01 4.53
C LEU A 8 -6.12 13.72 4.26
N SER A 9 -5.03 13.15 4.74
CA SER A 9 -3.70 13.50 4.27
C SER A 9 -3.50 13.09 2.81
N PRO A 10 -2.52 13.65 2.08
CA PRO A 10 -2.32 13.33 0.67
C PRO A 10 -2.21 11.83 0.37
N ARG A 11 -1.49 11.07 1.22
CA ARG A 11 -1.35 9.61 1.05
C ARG A 11 -2.66 8.86 1.26
N LEU A 12 -3.47 9.25 2.26
CA LEU A 12 -4.78 8.63 2.50
C LEU A 12 -5.80 9.03 1.44
N GLN A 13 -5.69 10.25 0.90
CA GLN A 13 -6.52 10.70 -0.23
C GLN A 13 -6.25 9.82 -1.46
N LYS A 14 -4.97 9.56 -1.79
CA LYS A 14 -4.61 8.69 -2.92
C LYS A 14 -5.09 7.24 -2.71
N ALA A 15 -4.96 6.71 -1.48
CA ALA A 15 -5.51 5.40 -1.16
C ALA A 15 -7.03 5.35 -1.34
N ALA A 16 -7.75 6.41 -0.95
CA ALA A 16 -9.20 6.50 -1.13
C ALA A 16 -9.61 6.54 -2.62
N GLU A 17 -8.82 7.21 -3.47
CA GLU A 17 -9.02 7.24 -4.93
C GLU A 17 -8.84 5.85 -5.54
N MET A 18 -7.82 5.09 -5.13
CA MET A 18 -7.59 3.71 -5.59
C MET A 18 -8.69 2.73 -5.12
N LEU A 19 -9.46 3.09 -4.10
CA LEU A 19 -10.57 2.30 -3.55
C LEU A 19 -11.94 2.77 -4.05
N GLU A 20 -11.99 3.77 -4.90
CA GLU A 20 -13.25 4.29 -5.44
C GLU A 20 -13.94 3.27 -6.34
N GLY A 21 -15.26 3.11 -6.16
CA GLY A 21 -16.10 2.24 -6.99
C GLY A 21 -16.25 0.81 -6.48
N TYR A 22 -15.49 0.39 -5.48
CA TYR A 22 -15.73 -0.90 -4.80
C TYR A 22 -16.91 -0.78 -3.84
N HIS A 23 -17.76 -1.80 -3.84
CA HIS A 23 -18.97 -1.78 -3.01
C HIS A 23 -18.66 -1.93 -1.52
N THR A 24 -17.88 -2.95 -1.17
CA THR A 24 -17.47 -3.23 0.21
C THR A 24 -15.94 -3.19 0.31
N VAL A 25 -15.42 -2.32 1.17
CA VAL A 25 -13.97 -2.20 1.42
C VAL A 25 -13.64 -2.64 2.84
N ALA A 26 -12.65 -3.52 2.98
CA ALA A 26 -12.07 -3.89 4.27
C ALA A 26 -10.82 -3.02 4.55
N ASP A 27 -10.86 -2.25 5.65
CA ASP A 27 -9.77 -1.39 6.11
C ASP A 27 -9.04 -2.11 7.25
N ILE A 28 -7.88 -2.70 6.93
CA ILE A 28 -7.10 -3.57 7.81
C ILE A 28 -6.08 -2.75 8.60
N GLY A 29 -6.23 -2.73 9.93
CA GLY A 29 -5.49 -1.83 10.80
C GLY A 29 -5.98 -0.38 10.63
N CYS A 30 -7.28 -0.19 10.75
CA CYS A 30 -7.97 1.06 10.44
C CYS A 30 -7.59 2.23 11.36
N ASP A 31 -6.84 1.97 12.45
CA ASP A 31 -6.45 2.96 13.45
C ASP A 31 -7.68 3.77 13.93
N HIS A 32 -7.69 5.07 13.76
CA HIS A 32 -8.81 5.95 14.14
C HIS A 32 -9.92 6.03 13.06
N GLY A 33 -9.90 5.18 12.04
CA GLY A 33 -10.94 5.05 11.02
C GLY A 33 -11.07 6.24 10.06
N ARG A 34 -10.01 7.04 9.87
CA ARG A 34 -10.08 8.24 9.00
C ARG A 34 -10.31 7.87 7.54
N LEU A 35 -9.62 6.83 7.03
CA LEU A 35 -9.85 6.33 5.67
C LEU A 35 -11.27 5.82 5.54
N SER A 36 -11.69 4.90 6.43
CA SER A 36 -13.03 4.32 6.48
C SER A 36 -14.12 5.38 6.48
N ALA A 37 -14.01 6.38 7.36
CA ALA A 37 -14.97 7.47 7.46
C ALA A 37 -15.05 8.33 6.19
N ALA A 38 -13.89 8.64 5.58
CA ALA A 38 -13.84 9.44 4.35
C ALA A 38 -14.41 8.68 3.16
N LEU A 39 -14.12 7.37 3.01
CA LEU A 39 -14.70 6.54 1.96
C LEU A 39 -16.23 6.55 2.02
N LEU A 40 -16.82 6.40 3.22
CA LEU A 40 -18.25 6.45 3.43
C LEU A 40 -18.82 7.85 3.18
N GLN A 41 -18.20 8.90 3.73
CA GLN A 41 -18.69 10.28 3.64
C GLN A 41 -18.70 10.81 2.22
N LYS A 42 -17.67 10.44 1.41
CA LYS A 42 -17.55 10.82 0.00
C LYS A 42 -18.31 9.87 -0.94
N ASN A 43 -18.97 8.83 -0.40
CA ASN A 43 -19.64 7.77 -1.18
C ASN A 43 -18.70 7.06 -2.18
N LEU A 44 -17.44 6.91 -1.85
CA LEU A 44 -16.48 6.16 -2.67
C LEU A 44 -16.66 4.65 -2.56
N CYS A 45 -17.26 4.17 -1.47
CA CYS A 45 -17.75 2.81 -1.31
C CYS A 45 -19.14 2.82 -0.62
N ARG A 46 -19.85 1.70 -0.62
CA ARG A 46 -21.15 1.58 0.04
C ARG A 46 -21.03 1.15 1.50
N THR A 47 -20.17 0.19 1.78
CA THR A 47 -19.96 -0.36 3.13
C THR A 47 -18.47 -0.53 3.46
N ILE A 48 -18.18 -0.49 4.76
CA ILE A 48 -16.82 -0.66 5.29
C ILE A 48 -16.80 -1.79 6.33
N ILE A 49 -15.74 -2.60 6.29
CA ILE A 49 -15.34 -3.48 7.37
C ILE A 49 -14.05 -2.93 7.96
N ALA A 50 -14.15 -2.21 9.06
CA ALA A 50 -12.99 -1.64 9.76
C ALA A 50 -12.43 -2.65 10.76
N THR A 51 -11.16 -3.01 10.64
CA THR A 51 -10.52 -3.97 11.54
C THR A 51 -9.28 -3.37 12.18
N ASP A 52 -9.00 -3.75 13.41
CA ASP A 52 -7.77 -3.42 14.13
C ASP A 52 -7.52 -4.43 15.24
N ILE A 53 -6.25 -4.64 15.60
CA ILE A 53 -5.89 -5.45 16.77
C ILE A 53 -6.20 -4.70 18.07
N SER A 54 -6.17 -3.38 18.05
CA SER A 54 -6.41 -2.49 19.18
C SER A 54 -7.89 -2.18 19.32
N ALA A 55 -8.49 -2.62 20.42
CA ALA A 55 -9.86 -2.25 20.77
C ALA A 55 -10.06 -0.73 20.93
N ASP A 56 -9.02 0.01 21.39
CA ASP A 56 -9.07 1.47 21.52
C ASP A 56 -9.11 2.16 20.16
N SER A 57 -8.32 1.69 19.19
CA SER A 57 -8.37 2.18 17.79
C SER A 57 -9.76 1.98 17.20
N LEU A 58 -10.32 0.78 17.31
CA LEU A 58 -11.67 0.48 16.82
C LEU A 58 -12.75 1.32 17.50
N ARG A 59 -12.62 1.56 18.80
CA ARG A 59 -13.56 2.42 19.54
C ARG A 59 -13.54 3.85 18.97
N LYS A 60 -12.35 4.40 18.68
CA LYS A 60 -12.19 5.73 18.06
C LYS A 60 -12.75 5.76 16.64
N ALA A 61 -12.47 4.74 15.83
CA ALA A 61 -13.03 4.59 14.48
C ALA A 61 -14.57 4.55 14.51
N LYS A 62 -15.15 3.75 15.42
CA LYS A 62 -16.59 3.68 15.60
C LYS A 62 -17.19 5.02 16.04
N GLN A 63 -16.55 5.72 16.98
CA GLN A 63 -16.99 7.05 17.41
C GLN A 63 -16.98 8.05 16.25
N LEU A 64 -15.91 8.08 15.44
CA LEU A 64 -15.81 8.97 14.28
C LEU A 64 -16.93 8.70 13.27
N ILE A 65 -17.12 7.43 12.87
CA ILE A 65 -18.12 7.05 11.87
C ILE A 65 -19.54 7.27 12.39
N THR A 66 -19.78 7.03 13.69
CA THR A 66 -21.07 7.35 14.34
C THR A 66 -21.33 8.86 14.34
N HIS A 67 -20.31 9.67 14.64
CA HIS A 67 -20.44 11.12 14.69
C HIS A 67 -20.82 11.74 13.34
N ILE A 68 -20.33 11.16 12.24
CA ILE A 68 -20.73 11.57 10.88
C ILE A 68 -22.04 10.94 10.39
N GLY A 69 -22.73 10.14 11.24
CA GLY A 69 -24.05 9.57 10.95
C GLY A 69 -24.04 8.39 9.97
N LEU A 70 -22.91 7.65 9.83
CA LEU A 70 -22.74 6.58 8.84
C LEU A 70 -22.44 5.21 9.47
N ALA A 71 -22.74 5.03 10.76
CA ALA A 71 -22.43 3.80 11.50
C ALA A 71 -23.17 2.56 10.97
N ASP A 72 -24.32 2.72 10.36
CA ASP A 72 -25.12 1.67 9.72
C ASP A 72 -24.45 1.09 8.45
N ARG A 73 -23.47 1.79 7.89
CA ARG A 73 -22.67 1.37 6.74
C ARG A 73 -21.30 0.80 7.13
N ALA A 74 -21.03 0.58 8.42
CA ALA A 74 -19.73 0.14 8.91
C ALA A 74 -19.84 -1.04 9.88
N SER A 75 -19.01 -2.05 9.68
CA SER A 75 -18.75 -3.15 10.62
C SER A 75 -17.40 -2.93 11.29
N PHE A 76 -17.31 -3.19 12.60
CA PHE A 76 -16.07 -3.01 13.37
C PHE A 76 -15.67 -4.33 14.01
N ARG A 77 -14.48 -4.84 13.69
CA ARG A 77 -14.03 -6.15 14.14
C ARG A 77 -12.63 -6.09 14.73
N GLN A 78 -12.50 -6.57 15.95
CA GLN A 78 -11.19 -6.69 16.57
C GLN A 78 -10.54 -8.01 16.14
N GLY A 79 -9.31 -7.93 15.57
CA GLY A 79 -8.56 -9.11 15.17
C GLY A 79 -7.25 -8.76 14.46
N ASN A 80 -6.51 -9.81 14.11
CA ASN A 80 -5.20 -9.69 13.48
C ASN A 80 -5.30 -9.84 11.96
N GLY A 81 -5.02 -8.74 11.24
CA GLY A 81 -4.98 -8.75 9.78
C GLY A 81 -6.31 -9.17 9.16
N LEU A 82 -6.27 -10.12 8.25
CA LEU A 82 -7.44 -10.63 7.51
C LEU A 82 -8.21 -11.73 8.24
N SER A 83 -7.75 -12.19 9.41
CA SER A 83 -8.35 -13.33 10.12
C SER A 83 -9.82 -13.13 10.54
N VAL A 84 -10.29 -11.89 10.57
CA VAL A 84 -11.66 -11.51 10.93
C VAL A 84 -12.53 -11.10 9.74
N ILE A 85 -12.01 -11.30 8.53
CA ILE A 85 -12.73 -11.12 7.27
C ILE A 85 -13.15 -12.50 6.77
N GLU A 86 -14.41 -12.66 6.41
CA GLU A 86 -14.91 -13.87 5.77
C GLU A 86 -14.54 -13.90 4.28
N ASP A 87 -14.46 -15.09 3.71
CA ASP A 87 -14.16 -15.25 2.31
C ASP A 87 -15.27 -14.64 1.43
N ASN A 88 -14.86 -13.86 0.43
CA ASN A 88 -15.75 -13.13 -0.50
C ASN A 88 -16.67 -12.07 0.17
N GLU A 89 -16.34 -11.61 1.36
CA GLU A 89 -17.14 -10.63 2.10
C GLU A 89 -16.88 -9.18 1.63
N CYS A 90 -15.72 -8.90 1.05
CA CYS A 90 -15.37 -7.57 0.56
C CYS A 90 -14.88 -7.61 -0.89
N ASP A 91 -15.02 -6.48 -1.59
CA ASP A 91 -14.56 -6.33 -2.98
C ASP A 91 -13.13 -5.81 -3.06
N ALA A 92 -12.70 -5.04 -2.08
CA ALA A 92 -11.35 -4.50 -2.00
C ALA A 92 -10.84 -4.43 -0.55
N ILE A 93 -9.52 -4.44 -0.41
CA ILE A 93 -8.83 -4.40 0.88
C ILE A 93 -7.88 -3.21 0.90
N ALA A 94 -7.81 -2.50 2.02
CA ALA A 94 -6.79 -1.51 2.33
C ALA A 94 -5.86 -2.02 3.44
N ILE A 95 -4.54 -2.01 3.23
CA ILE A 95 -3.53 -2.30 4.25
C ILE A 95 -2.52 -1.15 4.22
N LEU A 96 -2.70 -0.17 5.09
CA LEU A 96 -1.96 1.08 5.05
C LEU A 96 -1.19 1.33 6.36
N GLY A 97 -0.07 2.05 6.27
CA GLY A 97 0.68 2.50 7.44
C GLY A 97 1.49 1.42 8.16
N MET A 98 1.60 0.23 7.60
CA MET A 98 2.34 -0.90 8.17
C MET A 98 3.68 -1.11 7.48
N GLY A 99 4.57 -1.94 8.05
CA GLY A 99 5.77 -2.41 7.36
C GLY A 99 5.44 -3.46 6.30
N GLY A 100 6.14 -3.45 5.16
CA GLY A 100 5.94 -4.42 4.08
C GLY A 100 6.11 -5.88 4.50
N THR A 101 7.02 -6.16 5.44
CA THR A 101 7.19 -7.49 6.04
C THR A 101 5.92 -7.95 6.77
N LEU A 102 5.28 -7.05 7.54
CA LEU A 102 4.03 -7.37 8.21
C LEU A 102 2.88 -7.57 7.22
N MET A 103 2.81 -6.72 6.19
CA MET A 103 1.81 -6.88 5.12
C MET A 103 1.95 -8.23 4.42
N ARG A 104 3.19 -8.66 4.12
CA ARG A 104 3.48 -9.99 3.59
C ARG A 104 2.96 -11.10 4.52
N GLN A 105 3.27 -11.03 5.80
CA GLN A 105 2.82 -12.00 6.79
C GLN A 105 1.29 -12.08 6.89
N ILE A 106 0.59 -10.94 6.80
CA ILE A 106 -0.88 -10.91 6.77
C ILE A 106 -1.41 -11.68 5.55
N LEU A 107 -0.80 -11.50 4.38
CA LEU A 107 -1.24 -12.21 3.16
C LEU A 107 -0.86 -13.69 3.16
N GLU A 108 0.30 -14.07 3.69
CA GLU A 108 0.77 -15.46 3.77
C GLU A 108 -0.09 -16.35 4.67
N ASN A 109 -0.77 -15.77 5.64
CA ASN A 109 -1.63 -16.51 6.56
C ASN A 109 -2.99 -16.89 5.97
N GLU A 110 -3.32 -16.43 4.76
CA GLU A 110 -4.63 -16.63 4.15
C GLU A 110 -4.61 -17.74 3.10
N ILE A 111 -5.57 -18.66 3.20
CA ILE A 111 -5.75 -19.75 2.23
C ILE A 111 -6.29 -19.20 0.90
N LEU A 112 -7.32 -18.34 0.98
CA LEU A 112 -7.88 -17.68 -0.19
C LEU A 112 -7.20 -16.33 -0.39
N PRO A 113 -6.52 -16.11 -1.53
CA PRO A 113 -5.86 -14.85 -1.83
C PRO A 113 -6.80 -13.66 -1.65
N LEU A 114 -6.37 -12.65 -0.86
CA LEU A 114 -7.17 -11.47 -0.54
C LEU A 114 -8.58 -11.78 -0.04
N LYS A 115 -8.81 -12.95 0.56
CA LYS A 115 -10.18 -13.37 0.97
C LYS A 115 -11.21 -13.30 -0.17
N GLY A 116 -10.78 -13.47 -1.42
CA GLY A 116 -11.63 -13.35 -2.61
C GLY A 116 -11.87 -11.92 -3.09
N ALA A 117 -11.32 -10.90 -2.43
CA ALA A 117 -11.39 -9.52 -2.92
C ALA A 117 -10.67 -9.36 -4.25
N LYS A 118 -11.19 -8.50 -5.11
CA LYS A 118 -10.67 -8.25 -6.48
C LYS A 118 -9.34 -7.52 -6.45
N ALA A 119 -9.18 -6.58 -5.50
CA ALA A 119 -8.01 -5.73 -5.39
C ALA A 119 -7.62 -5.45 -3.94
N ALA A 120 -6.35 -5.08 -3.75
CA ALA A 120 -5.87 -4.56 -2.49
C ALA A 120 -4.95 -3.35 -2.69
N VAL A 121 -5.15 -2.33 -1.84
CA VAL A 121 -4.33 -1.12 -1.80
C VAL A 121 -3.35 -1.22 -0.64
N PHE A 122 -2.07 -1.04 -0.94
CA PHE A 122 -0.98 -1.12 0.02
C PHE A 122 -0.27 0.23 0.16
N GLN A 123 0.02 0.62 1.40
CA GLN A 123 0.91 1.75 1.68
C GLN A 123 1.94 1.33 2.73
N PRO A 124 3.05 0.70 2.31
CA PRO A 124 4.09 0.28 3.23
C PRO A 124 4.93 1.48 3.72
N MET A 125 5.18 1.54 5.04
CA MET A 125 6.05 2.54 5.64
C MET A 125 7.54 2.23 5.47
N ARG A 126 7.86 0.96 5.26
CA ARG A 126 9.22 0.41 5.04
C ARG A 126 9.12 -0.94 4.37
N ALA A 127 10.25 -1.48 3.88
CA ALA A 127 10.30 -2.77 3.19
C ALA A 127 9.37 -2.85 1.96
N GLN A 128 9.28 -1.77 1.17
CA GLN A 128 8.44 -1.67 -0.01
C GLN A 128 8.81 -2.73 -1.06
N ALA A 129 10.09 -2.96 -1.25
CA ALA A 129 10.57 -3.98 -2.18
C ALA A 129 10.16 -5.40 -1.77
N GLU A 130 10.10 -5.68 -0.48
CA GLU A 130 9.73 -7.00 0.05
C GLU A 130 8.27 -7.34 -0.27
N ILE A 131 7.35 -6.42 0.02
CA ILE A 131 5.93 -6.66 -0.29
C ILE A 131 5.68 -6.72 -1.80
N ARG A 132 6.31 -5.85 -2.62
CA ARG A 132 6.16 -5.93 -4.07
C ARG A 132 6.68 -7.24 -4.64
N ARG A 133 7.82 -7.75 -4.14
CA ARG A 133 8.35 -9.07 -4.54
C ARG A 133 7.37 -10.18 -4.19
N TYR A 134 6.85 -10.19 -2.97
CA TYR A 134 5.85 -11.16 -2.56
C TYR A 134 4.61 -11.13 -3.48
N LEU A 135 4.09 -9.94 -3.76
CA LEU A 135 2.95 -9.79 -4.65
C LEU A 135 3.24 -10.34 -6.06
N HIS A 136 4.40 -9.97 -6.63
CA HIS A 136 4.83 -10.49 -7.93
C HIS A 136 4.95 -12.02 -7.93
N ASP A 137 5.69 -12.60 -6.98
CA ASP A 137 5.97 -14.04 -6.91
C ASP A 137 4.68 -14.87 -6.70
N ASN A 138 3.62 -14.23 -6.20
CA ASN A 138 2.30 -14.81 -5.99
C ASN A 138 1.26 -14.34 -7.02
N CYS A 139 1.67 -13.94 -8.22
CA CYS A 139 0.79 -13.54 -9.33
C CYS A 139 -0.18 -12.40 -9.00
N TYR A 140 0.23 -11.45 -8.17
CA TYR A 140 -0.48 -10.18 -8.03
C TYR A 140 0.11 -9.17 -9.00
N HIS A 141 -0.71 -8.57 -9.83
CA HIS A 141 -0.31 -7.50 -10.73
C HIS A 141 -0.54 -6.16 -10.07
N ILE A 142 0.51 -5.37 -9.93
CA ILE A 142 0.39 -3.98 -9.51
C ILE A 142 -0.15 -3.19 -10.72
N ILE A 143 -1.40 -2.72 -10.59
CA ILE A 143 -2.12 -2.03 -11.66
C ILE A 143 -1.99 -0.50 -11.57
N GLU A 144 -1.74 0.01 -10.38
CA GLU A 144 -1.48 1.42 -10.13
C GLU A 144 -0.40 1.56 -9.05
N ASP A 145 0.52 2.50 -9.21
CA ASP A 145 1.61 2.75 -8.27
C ASP A 145 1.92 4.25 -8.26
N SER A 146 1.79 4.89 -7.10
CA SER A 146 1.93 6.34 -6.95
C SER A 146 2.90 6.69 -5.83
N ILE A 147 3.65 7.75 -6.04
CA ILE A 147 4.59 8.31 -5.08
C ILE A 147 4.04 9.63 -4.56
N ILE A 148 3.63 9.65 -3.32
CA ILE A 148 2.99 10.80 -2.69
C ILE A 148 3.97 11.54 -1.79
N ARG A 149 4.12 12.84 -2.01
CA ARG A 149 4.86 13.72 -1.12
C ARG A 149 3.90 14.23 -0.03
N GLU A 150 4.23 13.91 1.21
CA GLU A 150 3.52 14.41 2.39
C GLU A 150 4.58 14.93 3.36
N ASP A 151 4.52 16.21 3.69
CA ASP A 151 5.57 16.93 4.39
C ASP A 151 6.94 16.75 3.69
N ASN A 152 7.94 16.28 4.41
CA ASN A 152 9.29 16.05 3.87
C ASN A 152 9.55 14.57 3.52
N ARG A 153 8.50 13.75 3.36
CA ARG A 153 8.60 12.31 3.09
C ARG A 153 7.94 11.94 1.77
N LEU A 154 8.47 10.89 1.13
CA LEU A 154 7.86 10.23 -0.01
C LEU A 154 7.26 8.91 0.45
N TYR A 155 5.98 8.72 0.15
CA TYR A 155 5.24 7.50 0.43
C TYR A 155 4.89 6.81 -0.88
N GLN A 156 5.07 5.51 -0.92
CA GLN A 156 4.70 4.68 -2.06
C GLN A 156 3.37 4.01 -1.75
N ILE A 157 2.40 4.14 -2.64
CA ILE A 157 1.06 3.58 -2.51
C ILE A 157 0.75 2.86 -3.82
N PHE A 158 0.31 1.63 -3.73
CA PHE A 158 -0.01 0.85 -4.93
C PHE A 158 -1.23 -0.03 -4.72
N CYS A 159 -1.96 -0.23 -5.83
CA CYS A 159 -3.07 -1.15 -5.94
C CYS A 159 -2.65 -2.40 -6.70
N ALA A 160 -2.98 -3.57 -6.19
CA ALA A 160 -2.67 -4.85 -6.81
C ALA A 160 -3.92 -5.73 -6.93
N GLU A 161 -3.99 -6.50 -8.02
CA GLU A 161 -5.03 -7.49 -8.28
C GLU A 161 -4.42 -8.88 -8.41
N LYS A 162 -5.11 -9.91 -7.92
CA LYS A 162 -4.72 -11.32 -8.16
C LYS A 162 -5.00 -11.69 -9.61
N LYS A 163 -4.02 -12.32 -10.28
CA LYS A 163 -4.14 -12.84 -11.64
C LYS A 163 -3.68 -14.30 -11.68
N ASP A 164 -3.88 -14.95 -12.81
CA ASP A 164 -3.44 -16.34 -13.01
C ASP A 164 -1.98 -16.47 -13.47
N THR A 165 -1.37 -15.35 -13.88
CA THR A 165 0.00 -15.31 -14.42
C THR A 165 0.84 -14.29 -13.67
N LEU A 166 2.16 -14.42 -13.75
CA LEU A 166 3.10 -13.41 -13.27
C LEU A 166 2.96 -12.12 -14.08
N GLN A 167 3.11 -10.99 -13.39
CA GLN A 167 3.23 -9.70 -14.05
C GLN A 167 4.52 -9.66 -14.87
N SER A 168 4.43 -9.30 -16.14
CA SER A 168 5.61 -9.15 -16.99
C SER A 168 6.47 -7.97 -16.49
N ILE A 169 7.74 -8.24 -16.27
CA ILE A 169 8.76 -7.26 -15.91
C ILE A 169 9.80 -7.24 -17.03
N PRO A 170 10.20 -6.09 -17.55
CA PRO A 170 11.29 -6.02 -18.53
C PRO A 170 12.57 -6.60 -17.97
N ASP A 171 13.25 -7.47 -18.74
CA ASP A 171 14.47 -8.18 -18.32
C ASP A 171 15.60 -7.24 -17.87
N GLU A 172 15.62 -6.03 -18.43
CA GLU A 172 16.62 -5.01 -18.16
C GLU A 172 16.50 -4.31 -16.79
N TRP A 173 15.40 -4.60 -16.03
CA TRP A 173 15.11 -3.87 -14.78
C TRP A 173 14.75 -4.73 -13.55
N PRO A 174 15.23 -5.96 -13.44
CA PRO A 174 14.73 -6.88 -12.41
C PRO A 174 14.99 -6.39 -10.97
N VAL A 175 16.08 -5.64 -10.75
CA VAL A 175 16.50 -5.22 -9.40
C VAL A 175 15.74 -4.00 -8.91
N SER A 176 15.48 -3.04 -9.79
CA SER A 176 14.87 -1.75 -9.43
C SER A 176 13.34 -1.74 -9.47
N PHE A 177 12.73 -2.73 -10.13
CA PHE A 177 11.27 -2.88 -10.16
C PHE A 177 10.65 -2.88 -8.77
N PHE A 178 11.23 -3.63 -7.83
CA PHE A 178 10.68 -3.75 -6.50
C PHE A 178 11.01 -2.56 -5.58
N ASP A 179 12.11 -1.86 -5.84
CA ASP A 179 12.53 -0.73 -4.99
C ASP A 179 11.71 0.54 -5.24
N ILE A 180 11.36 0.82 -6.50
CA ILE A 180 10.71 2.08 -6.91
C ILE A 180 9.29 1.89 -7.48
N GLY A 181 8.91 0.65 -7.83
CA GLY A 181 7.65 0.32 -8.50
C GLY A 181 7.70 0.54 -10.01
N TYR A 182 7.52 -0.56 -10.76
CA TYR A 182 7.52 -0.50 -12.23
C TYR A 182 6.40 0.37 -12.77
N MET A 183 5.21 0.29 -12.18
CA MET A 183 4.06 1.07 -12.65
C MET A 183 4.25 2.57 -12.42
N SER A 184 4.95 3.01 -11.37
CA SER A 184 5.26 4.43 -11.19
C SER A 184 6.15 4.99 -12.32
N TYR A 185 7.02 4.14 -12.89
CA TYR A 185 7.77 4.51 -14.09
C TYR A 185 6.89 4.53 -15.35
N VAL A 186 6.08 3.48 -15.59
CA VAL A 186 5.19 3.39 -16.75
C VAL A 186 4.19 4.55 -16.76
N GLN A 187 3.66 4.90 -15.60
CA GLN A 187 2.70 5.99 -15.40
C GLN A 187 3.36 7.38 -15.35
N LYS A 188 4.70 7.45 -15.42
CA LYS A 188 5.48 8.71 -15.38
C LYS A 188 5.17 9.53 -14.12
N ASP A 189 5.17 8.88 -12.94
CA ASP A 189 4.90 9.57 -11.68
C ASP A 189 5.86 10.76 -11.49
N PRO A 190 5.36 11.97 -11.23
CA PRO A 190 6.19 13.18 -11.16
C PRO A 190 7.18 13.16 -9.98
N ASN A 191 6.95 12.36 -8.95
CA ASN A 191 7.85 12.21 -7.80
C ASN A 191 8.88 11.09 -7.98
N LEU A 192 8.82 10.33 -9.07
CA LEU A 192 9.73 9.21 -9.31
C LEU A 192 11.21 9.63 -9.32
N PRO A 193 11.63 10.75 -9.95
CA PRO A 193 13.02 11.19 -9.88
C PRO A 193 13.49 11.45 -8.44
N SER A 194 12.62 12.03 -7.60
CA SER A 194 12.92 12.27 -6.19
C SER A 194 13.05 10.97 -5.40
N LEU A 195 12.21 9.97 -5.68
CA LEU A 195 12.30 8.65 -5.07
C LEU A 195 13.58 7.92 -5.46
N ILE A 196 13.96 7.95 -6.75
CA ILE A 196 15.21 7.36 -7.25
C ILE A 196 16.40 7.98 -6.52
N GLN A 197 16.46 9.30 -6.43
CA GLN A 197 17.54 9.99 -5.73
C GLN A 197 17.60 9.61 -4.25
N LEU A 198 16.46 9.52 -3.58
CA LEU A 198 16.37 9.07 -2.18
C LEU A 198 16.91 7.64 -2.03
N GLN A 199 16.51 6.72 -2.89
CA GLN A 199 16.97 5.32 -2.85
C GLN A 199 18.47 5.21 -3.13
N MET A 200 18.99 5.96 -4.10
CA MET A 200 20.44 6.00 -4.36
C MET A 200 21.23 6.48 -3.16
N ASN A 201 20.77 7.54 -2.49
CA ASN A 201 21.42 8.05 -1.27
C ASN A 201 21.43 7.00 -0.15
N LEU A 202 20.30 6.30 0.05
CA LEU A 202 20.22 5.21 1.04
C LEU A 202 21.16 4.04 0.72
N TYR A 203 21.28 3.67 -0.56
CA TYR A 203 22.22 2.63 -0.98
C TYR A 203 23.68 3.07 -0.85
N GLN A 204 24.01 4.33 -1.13
CA GLN A 204 25.34 4.87 -0.92
C GLN A 204 25.76 4.83 0.57
N LEU A 205 24.83 5.16 1.48
CA LEU A 205 25.07 5.01 2.92
C LEU A 205 25.35 3.56 3.30
N LYS A 206 24.50 2.63 2.84
CA LYS A 206 24.69 1.19 3.09
C LYS A 206 25.99 0.64 2.50
N LEU A 207 26.45 1.18 1.37
CA LEU A 207 27.69 0.75 0.74
C LEU A 207 28.91 0.97 1.65
N THR A 208 28.90 2.03 2.47
CA THR A 208 29.97 2.28 3.45
C THR A 208 30.03 1.22 4.54
N GLU A 209 28.88 0.65 4.90
CA GLU A 209 28.75 -0.37 5.96
C GLU A 209 29.06 -1.79 5.43
N THR A 210 28.87 -2.04 4.13
CA THR A 210 29.00 -3.37 3.51
C THR A 210 30.31 -3.56 2.74
N LYS A 211 31.24 -2.62 2.81
CA LYS A 211 32.51 -2.65 2.08
C LYS A 211 33.28 -3.96 2.35
N GLY A 212 33.66 -4.65 1.28
CA GLY A 212 34.40 -5.93 1.36
C GLY A 212 33.52 -7.15 1.67
N THR A 213 32.19 -7.01 1.66
CA THR A 213 31.27 -8.13 1.86
C THR A 213 30.52 -8.48 0.56
N GLU A 214 29.87 -9.65 0.51
CA GLU A 214 28.99 -10.03 -0.63
C GLU A 214 27.84 -9.03 -0.85
N GLY A 215 27.45 -8.29 0.20
CA GLY A 215 26.43 -7.25 0.13
C GLY A 215 26.84 -6.05 -0.73
N GLU A 216 28.14 -5.75 -0.83
CA GLU A 216 28.66 -4.63 -1.61
C GLU A 216 28.27 -4.74 -3.10
N ALA A 217 28.52 -5.89 -3.71
CA ALA A 217 28.22 -6.13 -5.13
C ALA A 217 26.72 -5.95 -5.43
N ARG A 218 25.85 -6.47 -4.57
CA ARG A 218 24.38 -6.31 -4.68
C ARG A 218 23.93 -4.86 -4.61
N ILE A 219 24.53 -4.07 -3.70
CA ILE A 219 24.17 -2.65 -3.56
C ILE A 219 24.66 -1.86 -4.77
N MET A 220 25.86 -2.15 -5.28
CA MET A 220 26.40 -1.52 -6.49
C MET A 220 25.51 -1.78 -7.71
N GLU A 221 25.03 -3.02 -7.87
CA GLU A 221 24.09 -3.37 -8.94
C GLU A 221 22.79 -2.57 -8.85
N LYS A 222 22.24 -2.42 -7.65
CA LYS A 222 21.03 -1.60 -7.43
C LYS A 222 21.26 -0.13 -7.78
N ILE A 223 22.36 0.45 -7.35
CA ILE A 223 22.73 1.83 -7.71
C ILE A 223 22.87 2.00 -9.22
N LYS A 224 23.53 1.05 -9.90
CA LYS A 224 23.67 1.07 -11.35
C LYS A 224 22.32 1.02 -12.05
N ALA A 225 21.41 0.13 -11.62
CA ALA A 225 20.09 0.01 -12.19
C ALA A 225 19.26 1.30 -12.00
N LEU A 226 19.31 1.91 -10.81
CA LEU A 226 18.59 3.18 -10.56
C LEU A 226 19.12 4.33 -11.42
N ARG A 227 20.45 4.41 -11.65
CA ARG A 227 21.04 5.40 -12.57
C ARG A 227 20.54 5.22 -14.00
N GLN A 228 20.51 3.98 -14.50
CA GLN A 228 19.98 3.70 -15.83
C GLN A 228 18.52 4.13 -16.00
N ILE A 229 17.70 3.99 -14.97
CA ILE A 229 16.32 4.48 -15.00
C ILE A 229 16.29 6.00 -14.97
N GLN A 230 17.11 6.64 -14.14
CA GLN A 230 17.21 8.09 -14.06
C GLN A 230 17.60 8.70 -15.42
N ASP A 231 18.58 8.11 -16.12
CA ASP A 231 19.03 8.55 -17.43
C ASP A 231 17.92 8.42 -18.51
N ARG A 232 16.97 7.51 -18.33
CA ARG A 232 15.81 7.34 -19.24
C ARG A 232 14.65 8.28 -18.96
N LEU A 233 14.63 8.91 -17.79
CA LEU A 233 13.59 9.87 -17.41
C LEU A 233 13.91 11.31 -17.87
N GLY A 234 15.18 11.62 -18.14
CA GLY A 234 15.66 12.92 -18.64
C GLY A 234 15.70 12.93 -20.13
#